data_12859749e981590a81355635f2c4dfb3
#
_entry.id   12859749e981590a81355635f2c4dfb3
#
_cell.length_a   1.000
_cell.length_b   1.000
_cell.length_c   1.000
_cell.angle_alpha   90.00
_cell.angle_beta   90.00
_cell.angle_gamma   90.00
#
_symmetry.space_group_name_H-M   'P 1'
#
loop_
_entity.id
_entity.type
_entity.pdbx_description
1 polymer ?
#
loop_
_entity_poly.entity_id
_entity_poly.type
_entity_poly.pdbx_seq_one_letter_code
_entity_poly.pdbx_strand_id
1 'polypeptide(L)'
;MMNDGNDWIVDIDLEKFFDTVNHDKLMTIIGRTIKDVDVISIVRKYLVSGIMIDDEYEDSVVGTPQGGNLSPLLANIMLNELDKEMEQRGLNFVRYADDCIIMVGSEMSANRVMRNISRFIEEKLGLKVNMTKSKVDRPSGLKYLGFGFYFDSKAHQFKAKPHAKSVAKFKKRMKELTRRSWGVSNSYKVEKLNQLIRGWINYFKIGSMKMLCREMDKHIRCC
;
A
#
# COMPACT_ATOMS: atom_id res chain seq x y z
N MET A 1 14.86 -7.61 -9.05
CA MET A 1 15.28 -7.27 -7.67
C MET A 1 15.24 -8.48 -6.72
N MET A 2 14.10 -9.10 -6.38
CA MET A 2 14.05 -10.29 -5.50
C MET A 2 14.85 -11.48 -6.06
N ASN A 3 14.92 -11.63 -7.38
CA ASN A 3 15.60 -12.73 -8.07
C ASN A 3 17.08 -12.46 -8.37
N ASP A 4 17.58 -11.29 -7.98
CA ASP A 4 18.96 -10.85 -8.24
C ASP A 4 19.80 -10.91 -6.94
N GLY A 5 19.50 -11.88 -6.06
CA GLY A 5 20.21 -12.07 -4.79
C GLY A 5 19.70 -11.20 -3.63
N ASN A 6 18.63 -10.42 -3.83
CA ASN A 6 18.02 -9.59 -2.77
C ASN A 6 16.77 -10.29 -2.23
N ASP A 7 16.96 -11.38 -1.52
CA ASP A 7 15.91 -12.27 -1.04
C ASP A 7 15.52 -12.05 0.44
N TRP A 8 15.90 -10.91 0.99
CA TRP A 8 15.42 -10.40 2.28
C TRP A 8 14.64 -9.10 2.09
N ILE A 9 13.50 -9.00 2.76
CA ILE A 9 12.58 -7.89 2.66
C ILE A 9 12.53 -7.12 3.97
N VAL A 10 12.64 -5.81 3.86
CA VAL A 10 12.30 -4.86 4.92
C VAL A 10 10.97 -4.24 4.54
N ASP A 11 9.93 -4.59 5.27
CA ASP A 11 8.55 -4.10 5.09
C ASP A 11 8.30 -3.01 6.15
N ILE A 12 8.11 -1.76 5.73
CA ILE A 12 7.94 -0.60 6.60
C ILE A 12 6.52 -0.08 6.48
N ASP A 13 5.79 -0.09 7.61
CA ASP A 13 4.45 0.47 7.77
C ASP A 13 4.54 1.76 8.60
N LEU A 14 3.94 2.84 8.13
CA LEU A 14 3.90 4.10 8.87
C LEU A 14 2.67 4.17 9.77
N GLU A 15 2.84 4.60 11.01
CA GLU A 15 1.72 4.72 11.95
C GLU A 15 0.89 5.96 11.64
N LYS A 16 -0.38 5.75 11.23
CA LYS A 16 -1.34 6.83 10.96
C LYS A 16 -0.74 7.98 10.14
N PHE A 17 -0.07 7.64 9.03
CA PHE A 17 0.72 8.57 8.25
C PHE A 17 -0.03 9.89 7.96
N PHE A 18 -1.25 9.80 7.41
CA PHE A 18 -2.03 11.00 7.06
C PHE A 18 -2.38 11.87 8.27
N ASP A 19 -2.51 11.29 9.45
CA ASP A 19 -2.88 11.99 10.68
C ASP A 19 -1.67 12.60 11.40
N THR A 20 -0.43 12.24 10.99
CA THR A 20 0.80 12.61 11.72
C THR A 20 1.73 13.53 10.95
N VAL A 21 1.41 13.88 9.70
CA VAL A 21 2.23 14.77 8.87
C VAL A 21 2.35 16.15 9.53
N ASN A 22 3.58 16.56 9.82
CA ASN A 22 3.86 17.89 10.35
C ASN A 22 3.78 18.93 9.21
N HIS A 23 2.88 19.92 9.35
CA HIS A 23 2.63 20.94 8.36
C HIS A 23 3.86 21.78 8.05
N ASP A 24 4.63 22.20 9.05
CA ASP A 24 5.78 23.08 8.86
C ASP A 24 6.93 22.36 8.13
N LYS A 25 7.16 21.08 8.44
CA LYS A 25 8.12 20.24 7.69
C LYS A 25 7.68 20.10 6.23
N LEU A 26 6.41 19.75 5.99
CA LEU A 26 5.86 19.64 4.64
C LEU A 26 5.97 20.96 3.87
N MET A 27 5.58 22.07 4.46
CA MET A 27 5.68 23.40 3.85
C MET A 27 7.13 23.77 3.56
N THR A 28 8.07 23.40 4.42
CA THR A 28 9.50 23.60 4.18
C THR A 28 9.99 22.81 2.95
N ILE A 29 9.55 21.56 2.79
CA ILE A 29 9.89 20.75 1.62
C ILE A 29 9.31 21.36 0.35
N ILE A 30 8.04 21.75 0.35
CA ILE A 30 7.35 22.38 -0.77
C ILE A 30 8.05 23.67 -1.15
N GLY A 31 8.38 24.52 -0.17
CA GLY A 31 9.05 25.82 -0.37
C GLY A 31 10.48 25.74 -0.93
N ARG A 32 11.12 24.54 -0.95
CA ARG A 32 12.39 24.36 -1.67
C ARG A 32 12.22 24.47 -3.18
N THR A 33 11.09 24.03 -3.71
CA THR A 33 10.81 23.95 -5.17
C THR A 33 9.84 25.04 -5.61
N ILE A 34 8.75 25.25 -4.88
CA ILE A 34 7.71 26.23 -5.19
C ILE A 34 8.03 27.52 -4.45
N LYS A 35 8.21 28.63 -5.22
CA LYS A 35 8.52 29.95 -4.67
C LYS A 35 7.34 30.92 -4.75
N ASP A 36 6.27 30.52 -5.41
CA ASP A 36 5.05 31.30 -5.54
C ASP A 36 4.32 31.40 -4.20
N VAL A 37 4.16 32.62 -3.69
CA VAL A 37 3.59 32.91 -2.38
C VAL A 37 2.10 32.55 -2.32
N ASP A 38 1.37 32.75 -3.43
CA ASP A 38 -0.06 32.47 -3.48
C ASP A 38 -0.30 30.96 -3.42
N VAL A 39 0.47 30.19 -4.17
CA VAL A 39 0.42 28.71 -4.13
C VAL A 39 0.75 28.19 -2.73
N ILE A 40 1.81 28.70 -2.10
CA ILE A 40 2.21 28.32 -0.74
C ILE A 40 1.08 28.67 0.26
N SER A 41 0.48 29.86 0.13
CA SER A 41 -0.64 30.28 0.98
C SER A 41 -1.86 29.37 0.83
N ILE A 42 -2.22 29.00 -0.40
CA ILE A 42 -3.35 28.11 -0.68
C ILE A 42 -3.11 26.71 -0.08
N VAL A 43 -1.92 26.13 -0.27
CA VAL A 43 -1.57 24.82 0.31
C VAL A 43 -1.64 24.88 1.83
N ARG A 44 -1.12 25.96 2.46
CA ARG A 44 -1.19 26.12 3.91
C ARG A 44 -2.64 26.24 4.40
N LYS A 45 -3.47 27.02 3.73
CA LYS A 45 -4.91 27.13 4.05
C LYS A 45 -5.61 25.79 3.94
N TYR A 46 -5.30 25.00 2.92
CA TYR A 46 -5.83 23.65 2.77
C TYR A 46 -5.44 22.73 3.95
N LEU A 47 -4.19 22.77 4.41
CA LEU A 47 -3.72 21.95 5.52
C LEU A 47 -4.40 22.29 6.84
N VAL A 48 -4.67 23.58 7.09
CA VAL A 48 -5.29 24.07 8.35
C VAL A 48 -6.81 24.20 8.27
N SER A 49 -7.43 23.91 7.13
CA SER A 49 -8.88 24.09 6.93
C SER A 49 -9.77 23.21 7.79
N GLY A 50 -9.19 22.26 8.56
CA GLY A 50 -9.97 21.32 9.35
C GLY A 50 -10.75 20.29 8.51
N ILE A 51 -11.47 19.45 9.18
CA ILE A 51 -12.36 18.42 8.60
C ILE A 51 -13.71 18.47 9.28
N MET A 52 -14.77 18.23 8.50
CA MET A 52 -16.12 18.01 9.04
C MET A 52 -16.32 16.52 9.26
N ILE A 53 -16.59 16.08 10.49
CA ILE A 53 -16.92 14.71 10.85
C ILE A 53 -18.28 14.74 11.54
N ASP A 54 -19.26 14.03 10.99
CA ASP A 54 -20.64 13.91 11.54
C ASP A 54 -21.25 15.29 11.89
N ASP A 55 -21.09 16.29 11.00
CA ASP A 55 -21.51 17.70 11.14
C ASP A 55 -20.79 18.50 12.25
N GLU A 56 -19.76 17.94 12.87
CA GLU A 56 -18.86 18.68 13.77
C GLU A 56 -17.57 19.07 13.04
N TYR A 57 -17.12 20.32 13.30
CA TYR A 57 -15.88 20.83 12.73
C TYR A 57 -14.70 20.56 13.67
N GLU A 58 -13.69 19.86 13.18
CA GLU A 58 -12.43 19.64 13.88
C GLU A 58 -11.29 20.41 13.21
N ASP A 59 -10.57 21.21 14.00
CA ASP A 59 -9.37 21.90 13.53
C ASP A 59 -8.24 20.91 13.22
N SER A 60 -7.60 21.09 12.06
CA SER A 60 -6.43 20.30 11.67
C SER A 60 -5.15 21.05 12.00
N VAL A 61 -4.54 20.72 13.14
CA VAL A 61 -3.23 21.27 13.55
C VAL A 61 -2.07 20.42 13.02
N VAL A 62 -2.32 19.12 12.80
CA VAL A 62 -1.36 18.12 12.31
C VAL A 62 -2.09 17.19 11.36
N GLY A 63 -1.37 16.66 10.38
CA GLY A 63 -1.93 15.71 9.43
C GLY A 63 -2.42 16.35 8.13
N THR A 64 -2.87 15.51 7.23
CA THR A 64 -3.51 15.90 5.98
C THR A 64 -4.94 15.34 5.97
N PRO A 65 -5.95 16.11 5.52
CA PRO A 65 -7.34 15.65 5.54
C PRO A 65 -7.49 14.30 4.83
N GLN A 66 -7.98 13.27 5.53
CA GLN A 66 -8.25 11.96 4.92
C GLN A 66 -9.38 12.12 3.89
N GLY A 67 -9.13 11.65 2.65
CA GLY A 67 -10.05 11.82 1.54
C GLY A 67 -10.00 13.17 0.83
N GLY A 68 -9.17 14.09 1.28
CA GLY A 68 -8.95 15.37 0.60
C GLY A 68 -8.20 15.19 -0.74
N ASN A 69 -8.59 15.95 -1.76
CA ASN A 69 -8.07 15.82 -3.12
C ASN A 69 -6.55 16.03 -3.24
N LEU A 70 -5.96 16.90 -2.39
CA LEU A 70 -4.54 17.20 -2.37
C LEU A 70 -3.73 16.23 -1.48
N SER A 71 -4.37 15.54 -0.54
CA SER A 71 -3.67 14.72 0.46
C SER A 71 -2.74 13.66 -0.16
N PRO A 72 -3.12 12.92 -1.22
CA PRO A 72 -2.21 11.97 -1.85
C PRO A 72 -0.97 12.61 -2.48
N LEU A 73 -1.12 13.82 -3.06
CA LEU A 73 -0.02 14.57 -3.63
C LEU A 73 0.94 15.06 -2.55
N LEU A 74 0.41 15.68 -1.49
CA LEU A 74 1.19 16.19 -0.36
C LEU A 74 1.92 15.05 0.37
N ALA A 75 1.26 13.90 0.53
CA ALA A 75 1.84 12.67 1.05
C ALA A 75 3.05 12.22 0.21
N ASN A 76 2.92 12.19 -1.10
CA ASN A 76 4.02 11.81 -1.98
C ASN A 76 5.16 12.83 -1.97
N ILE A 77 4.88 14.13 -1.84
CA ILE A 77 5.91 15.16 -1.68
C ILE A 77 6.73 14.92 -0.40
N MET A 78 6.05 14.63 0.71
CA MET A 78 6.71 14.33 1.99
C MET A 78 7.57 13.06 1.89
N LEU A 79 7.01 11.98 1.35
CA LEU A 79 7.70 10.69 1.24
C LEU A 79 8.76 10.64 0.14
N ASN A 80 8.79 11.60 -0.79
CA ASN A 80 9.88 11.72 -1.77
C ASN A 80 11.23 12.01 -1.10
N GLU A 81 11.26 12.61 0.08
CA GLU A 81 12.51 12.76 0.86
C GLU A 81 13.02 11.38 1.34
N LEU A 82 12.12 10.46 1.68
CA LEU A 82 12.47 9.07 1.98
C LEU A 82 13.00 8.34 0.73
N ASP A 83 12.34 8.54 -0.42
CA ASP A 83 12.79 7.95 -1.69
C ASP A 83 14.21 8.40 -2.02
N LYS A 84 14.50 9.70 -1.94
CA LYS A 84 15.84 10.27 -2.16
C LYS A 84 16.89 9.67 -1.20
N GLU A 85 16.56 9.51 0.06
CA GLU A 85 17.45 8.90 1.04
C GLU A 85 17.78 7.44 0.70
N MET A 86 16.77 6.67 0.27
CA MET A 86 16.97 5.28 -0.14
C MET A 86 17.79 5.19 -1.43
N GLU A 87 17.55 6.08 -2.40
CA GLU A 87 18.33 6.18 -3.64
C GLU A 87 19.80 6.54 -3.36
N GLN A 88 20.05 7.54 -2.51
CA GLN A 88 21.43 7.93 -2.12
C GLN A 88 22.19 6.80 -1.46
N ARG A 89 21.50 5.92 -0.75
CA ARG A 89 22.09 4.72 -0.14
C ARG A 89 22.22 3.53 -1.10
N GLY A 90 21.77 3.68 -2.34
CA GLY A 90 21.77 2.60 -3.34
C GLY A 90 20.88 1.42 -2.97
N LEU A 91 19.80 1.64 -2.23
CA LEU A 91 18.88 0.59 -1.81
C LEU A 91 17.91 0.23 -2.94
N ASN A 92 17.62 -1.05 -3.08
CA ASN A 92 16.56 -1.54 -3.95
C ASN A 92 15.23 -1.49 -3.22
N PHE A 93 14.35 -0.59 -3.60
CA PHE A 93 13.06 -0.42 -2.92
C PHE A 93 11.90 -0.23 -3.91
N VAL A 94 10.70 -0.43 -3.39
CA VAL A 94 9.43 -0.11 -4.06
C VAL A 94 8.52 0.53 -3.03
N ARG A 95 7.99 1.71 -3.34
CA ARG A 95 7.01 2.40 -2.50
C ARG A 95 5.71 2.64 -3.29
N TYR A 96 4.59 2.41 -2.63
CA TYR A 96 3.26 2.77 -3.11
C TYR A 96 2.50 3.47 -1.97
N ALA A 97 2.33 4.78 -2.09
CA ALA A 97 1.87 5.64 -0.99
C ALA A 97 2.76 5.46 0.26
N ASP A 98 2.19 5.04 1.37
CA ASP A 98 2.85 4.76 2.65
C ASP A 98 3.42 3.34 2.76
N ASP A 99 2.99 2.41 1.92
CA ASP A 99 3.53 1.04 1.85
C ASP A 99 4.91 1.03 1.19
N CYS A 100 5.98 0.74 1.94
CA CYS A 100 7.35 0.71 1.46
C CYS A 100 8.03 -0.62 1.75
N ILE A 101 8.58 -1.25 0.72
CA ILE A 101 9.42 -2.44 0.84
C ILE A 101 10.82 -2.19 0.30
N ILE A 102 11.84 -2.65 1.03
CA ILE A 102 13.24 -2.56 0.63
C ILE A 102 13.79 -3.99 0.53
N MET A 103 14.56 -4.27 -0.50
CA MET A 103 15.12 -5.58 -0.79
C MET A 103 16.62 -5.59 -0.63
N VAL A 104 17.14 -6.55 0.13
CA VAL A 104 18.57 -6.70 0.43
C VAL A 104 19.01 -8.16 0.42
N GLY A 105 20.33 -8.39 0.34
CA GLY A 105 20.89 -9.73 0.16
C GLY A 105 21.07 -10.55 1.45
N SER A 106 20.92 -9.97 2.65
CA SER A 106 21.13 -10.70 3.90
C SER A 106 20.26 -10.17 5.04
N GLU A 107 19.97 -11.03 6.01
CA GLU A 107 19.19 -10.70 7.21
C GLU A 107 19.87 -9.59 8.04
N MET A 108 21.19 -9.68 8.19
CA MET A 108 21.96 -8.67 8.91
C MET A 108 21.84 -7.31 8.24
N SER A 109 21.92 -7.28 6.90
CA SER A 109 21.71 -6.06 6.11
C SER A 109 20.28 -5.53 6.26
N ALA A 110 19.27 -6.41 6.23
CA ALA A 110 17.88 -6.04 6.41
C ALA A 110 17.62 -5.40 7.78
N ASN A 111 18.12 -6.00 8.85
CA ASN A 111 18.00 -5.45 10.20
C ASN A 111 18.71 -4.10 10.36
N ARG A 112 19.86 -3.92 9.71
CA ARG A 112 20.58 -2.63 9.69
C ARG A 112 19.80 -1.57 8.92
N VAL A 113 19.25 -1.92 7.75
CA VAL A 113 18.44 -1.01 6.92
C VAL A 113 17.17 -0.62 7.67
N MET A 114 16.44 -1.57 8.27
CA MET A 114 15.27 -1.29 9.09
C MET A 114 15.56 -0.22 10.14
N ARG A 115 16.61 -0.40 10.94
CA ARG A 115 16.98 0.58 12.00
C ARG A 115 17.34 1.96 11.45
N ASN A 116 18.11 1.99 10.36
CA ASN A 116 18.59 3.26 9.81
C ASN A 116 17.49 4.04 9.11
N ILE A 117 16.64 3.36 8.37
CA ILE A 117 15.49 3.99 7.68
C ILE A 117 14.41 4.41 8.68
N SER A 118 14.11 3.59 9.69
CA SER A 118 13.20 3.99 10.78
C SER A 118 13.70 5.25 11.49
N ARG A 119 14.99 5.32 11.82
CA ARG A 119 15.58 6.52 12.42
C ARG A 119 15.43 7.75 11.51
N PHE A 120 15.70 7.61 10.21
CA PHE A 120 15.52 8.71 9.26
C PHE A 120 14.07 9.19 9.22
N ILE A 121 13.11 8.27 9.17
CA ILE A 121 11.68 8.58 9.17
C ILE A 121 11.29 9.36 10.44
N GLU A 122 11.77 8.93 11.60
CA GLU A 122 11.42 9.55 12.88
C GLU A 122 12.13 10.89 13.10
N GLU A 123 13.44 10.94 12.92
CA GLU A 123 14.23 12.15 13.22
C GLU A 123 14.09 13.23 12.13
N LYS A 124 14.15 12.85 10.85
CA LYS A 124 14.13 13.80 9.74
C LYS A 124 12.72 14.14 9.27
N LEU A 125 11.89 13.14 9.04
CA LEU A 125 10.53 13.38 8.57
C LEU A 125 9.54 13.68 9.71
N GLY A 126 9.85 13.26 10.95
CA GLY A 126 8.96 13.43 12.10
C GLY A 126 7.72 12.55 12.02
N LEU A 127 7.79 11.47 11.25
CA LEU A 127 6.76 10.45 11.12
C LEU A 127 7.07 9.31 12.11
N LYS A 128 6.07 8.47 12.38
CA LYS A 128 6.25 7.30 13.24
C LYS A 128 6.21 6.00 12.46
N VAL A 129 7.15 5.10 12.74
CA VAL A 129 7.15 3.74 12.19
C VAL A 129 6.32 2.83 13.09
N ASN A 130 5.40 2.09 12.50
CA ASN A 130 4.63 1.08 13.21
C ASN A 130 5.46 -0.19 13.39
N MET A 131 6.18 -0.28 14.50
CA MET A 131 7.08 -1.40 14.81
C MET A 131 6.37 -2.75 14.96
N THR A 132 5.05 -2.76 15.20
CA THR A 132 4.28 -4.01 15.31
C THR A 132 3.90 -4.61 13.96
N LYS A 133 3.81 -3.79 12.92
CA LYS A 133 3.50 -4.20 11.56
C LYS A 133 4.74 -4.26 10.67
N SER A 134 5.70 -3.37 10.92
CA SER A 134 6.98 -3.39 10.19
C SER A 134 7.77 -4.63 10.53
N LYS A 135 8.36 -5.27 9.52
CA LYS A 135 9.08 -6.53 9.73
C LYS A 135 10.19 -6.75 8.73
N VAL A 136 11.16 -7.57 9.14
CA VAL A 136 12.15 -8.18 8.26
C VAL A 136 11.73 -9.63 8.01
N ASP A 137 11.60 -10.03 6.76
CA ASP A 137 11.10 -11.36 6.40
C ASP A 137 11.64 -11.80 5.03
N ARG A 138 11.42 -13.05 4.67
CA ARG A 138 11.64 -13.55 3.31
C ARG A 138 10.46 -13.15 2.40
N PRO A 139 10.66 -13.10 1.06
CA PRO A 139 9.57 -12.75 0.13
C PRO A 139 8.31 -13.61 0.30
N SER A 140 8.45 -14.86 0.74
CA SER A 140 7.32 -15.77 0.98
C SER A 140 6.38 -15.32 2.11
N GLY A 141 6.88 -14.54 3.07
CA GLY A 141 6.09 -13.94 4.16
C GLY A 141 5.52 -12.55 3.84
N LEU A 142 5.87 -11.99 2.68
CA LEU A 142 5.43 -10.67 2.28
C LEU A 142 3.99 -10.66 1.76
N LYS A 143 3.24 -9.63 2.18
CA LYS A 143 2.00 -9.23 1.53
C LYS A 143 2.15 -7.79 1.04
N TYR A 144 2.14 -7.57 -0.27
CA TYR A 144 2.27 -6.25 -0.85
C TYR A 144 1.18 -6.01 -1.90
N LEU A 145 0.43 -4.94 -1.78
CA LEU A 145 -0.69 -4.58 -2.67
C LEU A 145 -1.65 -5.74 -2.95
N GLY A 146 -1.93 -6.56 -1.93
CA GLY A 146 -2.81 -7.72 -2.06
C GLY A 146 -2.17 -8.97 -2.67
N PHE A 147 -0.93 -8.89 -3.16
CA PHE A 147 -0.14 -10.02 -3.61
C PHE A 147 0.63 -10.66 -2.46
N GLY A 148 0.86 -11.95 -2.56
CA GLY A 148 1.86 -12.71 -1.84
C GLY A 148 2.88 -13.28 -2.82
N PHE A 149 3.95 -13.84 -2.31
CA PHE A 149 5.04 -14.39 -3.12
C PHE A 149 5.32 -15.84 -2.73
N TYR A 150 5.87 -16.60 -3.66
CA TYR A 150 6.31 -17.97 -3.43
C TYR A 150 7.54 -18.28 -4.29
N PHE A 151 8.39 -19.17 -3.80
CA PHE A 151 9.54 -19.61 -4.57
C PHE A 151 9.12 -20.74 -5.50
N ASP A 152 9.32 -20.56 -6.81
CA ASP A 152 9.11 -21.58 -7.82
C ASP A 152 10.39 -22.38 -8.02
N SER A 153 10.44 -23.58 -7.46
CA SER A 153 11.62 -24.45 -7.52
C SER A 153 12.02 -24.86 -8.94
N LYS A 154 11.07 -24.88 -9.89
CA LYS A 154 11.37 -25.22 -11.30
C LYS A 154 12.04 -24.07 -12.04
N ALA A 155 11.61 -22.85 -11.75
CA ALA A 155 12.14 -21.64 -12.38
C ALA A 155 13.26 -21.01 -11.54
N HIS A 156 13.55 -21.53 -10.33
CA HIS A 156 14.49 -20.99 -9.37
C HIS A 156 14.31 -19.47 -9.13
N GLN A 157 13.04 -19.05 -8.98
CA GLN A 157 12.72 -17.63 -8.79
C GLN A 157 11.47 -17.41 -7.94
N PHE A 158 11.39 -16.26 -7.30
CA PHE A 158 10.15 -15.81 -6.64
C PHE A 158 9.13 -15.35 -7.68
N LYS A 159 7.89 -15.81 -7.51
CA LYS A 159 6.73 -15.43 -8.32
C LYS A 159 5.62 -14.86 -7.46
N ALA A 160 4.90 -13.88 -8.01
CA ALA A 160 3.72 -13.33 -7.37
C ALA A 160 2.50 -14.25 -7.53
N LYS A 161 1.63 -14.24 -6.51
CA LYS A 161 0.30 -14.85 -6.53
C LYS A 161 -0.65 -13.97 -5.71
N PRO A 162 -1.97 -14.07 -5.88
CA PRO A 162 -2.90 -13.41 -4.96
C PRO A 162 -2.65 -13.89 -3.52
N HIS A 163 -2.58 -12.96 -2.57
CA HIS A 163 -2.38 -13.29 -1.17
C HIS A 163 -3.62 -14.01 -0.60
N ALA A 164 -3.45 -14.92 0.37
CA ALA A 164 -4.53 -15.70 0.95
C ALA A 164 -5.70 -14.84 1.49
N LYS A 165 -5.41 -13.71 2.14
CA LYS A 165 -6.43 -12.75 2.60
C LYS A 165 -7.22 -12.14 1.45
N SER A 166 -6.59 -11.84 0.31
CA SER A 166 -7.25 -11.32 -0.90
C SER A 166 -8.15 -12.35 -1.53
N VAL A 167 -7.70 -13.61 -1.59
CA VAL A 167 -8.49 -14.76 -2.07
C VAL A 167 -9.70 -15.00 -1.17
N ALA A 168 -9.51 -14.99 0.15
CA ALA A 168 -10.60 -15.17 1.13
C ALA A 168 -11.67 -14.08 0.99
N LYS A 169 -11.27 -12.80 0.84
CA LYS A 169 -12.19 -11.68 0.60
C LYS A 169 -12.97 -11.85 -0.69
N PHE A 170 -12.31 -12.28 -1.76
CA PHE A 170 -12.95 -12.55 -3.05
C PHE A 170 -13.95 -13.71 -2.95
N LYS A 171 -13.54 -14.85 -2.37
CA LYS A 171 -14.43 -16.01 -2.16
C LYS A 171 -15.66 -15.66 -1.32
N LYS A 172 -15.48 -14.86 -0.26
CA LYS A 172 -16.60 -14.36 0.57
C LYS A 172 -17.58 -13.56 -0.28
N ARG A 173 -17.09 -12.60 -1.08
CA ARG A 173 -17.94 -11.76 -1.92
C ARG A 173 -18.65 -12.57 -3.00
N MET A 174 -17.97 -13.51 -3.62
CA MET A 174 -18.56 -14.41 -4.61
C MET A 174 -19.69 -15.24 -3.99
N LYS A 175 -19.49 -15.80 -2.78
CA LYS A 175 -20.51 -16.56 -2.05
C LYS A 175 -21.75 -15.70 -1.71
N GLU A 176 -21.56 -14.42 -1.36
CA GLU A 176 -22.65 -13.49 -1.13
C GLU A 176 -23.48 -13.27 -2.39
N LEU A 177 -22.84 -13.09 -3.56
CA LEU A 177 -23.51 -12.86 -4.84
C LEU A 177 -24.19 -14.11 -5.42
N THR A 178 -23.76 -15.33 -5.01
CA THR A 178 -24.34 -16.61 -5.46
C THR A 178 -25.41 -17.15 -4.50
N ARG A 179 -25.75 -16.44 -3.43
CA ARG A 179 -26.79 -16.88 -2.49
C ARG A 179 -28.13 -17.11 -3.19
N ARG A 180 -28.77 -18.27 -2.94
CA ARG A 180 -30.10 -18.59 -3.46
C ARG A 180 -31.18 -17.67 -2.89
N SER A 181 -31.04 -17.27 -1.61
CA SER A 181 -31.97 -16.38 -0.91
C SER A 181 -31.80 -14.89 -1.25
N TRP A 182 -30.94 -14.54 -2.21
CA TRP A 182 -30.80 -13.16 -2.65
C TRP A 182 -31.89 -12.84 -3.67
N GLY A 183 -32.99 -12.19 -3.23
CA GLY A 183 -34.22 -11.92 -3.97
C GLY A 183 -34.09 -10.99 -5.19
N VAL A 184 -33.07 -11.19 -6.05
CA VAL A 184 -32.84 -10.42 -7.28
C VAL A 184 -32.84 -11.32 -8.50
N SER A 185 -33.05 -10.74 -9.70
CA SER A 185 -33.08 -11.48 -10.96
C SER A 185 -31.76 -12.19 -11.26
N ASN A 186 -31.82 -13.29 -11.99
CA ASN A 186 -30.62 -14.02 -12.40
C ASN A 186 -29.72 -13.17 -13.32
N SER A 187 -30.29 -12.34 -14.19
CA SER A 187 -29.51 -11.43 -15.04
C SER A 187 -28.70 -10.45 -14.21
N TYR A 188 -29.28 -9.89 -13.16
CA TYR A 188 -28.56 -9.00 -12.23
C TYR A 188 -27.43 -9.72 -11.47
N LYS A 189 -27.68 -10.96 -11.02
CA LYS A 189 -26.64 -11.79 -10.36
C LYS A 189 -25.47 -12.03 -11.29
N VAL A 190 -25.73 -12.42 -12.53
CA VAL A 190 -24.70 -12.67 -13.55
C VAL A 190 -23.91 -11.41 -13.85
N GLU A 191 -24.56 -10.26 -13.97
CA GLU A 191 -23.89 -8.97 -14.18
C GLU A 191 -22.93 -8.65 -13.02
N LYS A 192 -23.41 -8.74 -11.77
CA LYS A 192 -22.58 -8.46 -10.58
C LYS A 192 -21.41 -9.44 -10.41
N LEU A 193 -21.63 -10.73 -10.71
CA LEU A 193 -20.58 -11.72 -10.73
C LEU A 193 -19.52 -11.40 -11.80
N ASN A 194 -19.95 -11.04 -13.01
CA ASN A 194 -19.03 -10.66 -14.07
C ASN A 194 -18.19 -9.42 -13.71
N GLN A 195 -18.81 -8.40 -13.10
CA GLN A 195 -18.11 -7.21 -12.63
C GLN A 195 -17.05 -7.60 -11.58
N LEU A 196 -17.41 -8.41 -10.58
CA LEU A 196 -16.49 -8.86 -9.54
C LEU A 196 -15.33 -9.68 -10.12
N ILE A 197 -15.64 -10.68 -10.94
CA ILE A 197 -14.64 -11.62 -11.50
C ILE A 197 -13.69 -10.88 -12.43
N ARG A 198 -14.21 -10.07 -13.35
CA ARG A 198 -13.38 -9.30 -14.31
C ARG A 198 -12.47 -8.32 -13.60
N GLY A 199 -12.99 -7.56 -12.64
CA GLY A 199 -12.20 -6.61 -11.84
C GLY A 199 -11.06 -7.32 -11.09
N TRP A 200 -11.38 -8.44 -10.44
CA TRP A 200 -10.41 -9.21 -9.66
C TRP A 200 -9.34 -9.87 -10.55
N ILE A 201 -9.73 -10.50 -11.66
CA ILE A 201 -8.81 -11.11 -12.60
C ILE A 201 -7.89 -10.05 -13.25
N ASN A 202 -8.45 -8.92 -13.67
CA ASN A 202 -7.66 -7.84 -14.28
C ASN A 202 -6.59 -7.30 -13.33
N TYR A 203 -6.89 -7.21 -12.04
CA TYR A 203 -5.94 -6.76 -11.03
C TYR A 203 -4.83 -7.80 -10.79
N PHE A 204 -5.19 -9.08 -10.63
CA PHE A 204 -4.25 -10.12 -10.23
C PHE A 204 -3.62 -10.91 -11.39
N LYS A 205 -3.98 -10.63 -12.65
CA LYS A 205 -3.51 -11.41 -13.83
C LYS A 205 -1.99 -11.48 -14.03
N ILE A 206 -1.25 -10.53 -13.44
CA ILE A 206 0.22 -10.54 -13.43
C ILE A 206 0.81 -11.63 -12.53
N GLY A 207 0.01 -12.16 -11.60
CA GLY A 207 0.40 -13.22 -10.68
C GLY A 207 -0.05 -14.62 -11.14
N SER A 208 0.48 -15.64 -10.50
CA SER A 208 0.11 -17.03 -10.76
C SER A 208 -1.29 -17.35 -10.24
N MET A 209 -2.29 -17.52 -11.12
CA MET A 209 -3.71 -17.69 -10.77
C MET A 209 -4.37 -18.92 -11.36
N LYS A 210 -3.70 -19.69 -12.23
CA LYS A 210 -4.32 -20.76 -13.03
C LYS A 210 -5.11 -21.76 -12.17
N MET A 211 -4.54 -22.22 -11.05
CA MET A 211 -5.21 -23.17 -10.15
C MET A 211 -6.41 -22.53 -9.45
N LEU A 212 -6.26 -21.29 -8.99
CA LEU A 212 -7.32 -20.56 -8.32
C LEU A 212 -8.51 -20.31 -9.26
N CYS A 213 -8.27 -19.91 -10.51
CA CYS A 213 -9.32 -19.75 -11.50
C CYS A 213 -10.10 -21.04 -11.75
N ARG A 214 -9.40 -22.20 -11.83
CA ARG A 214 -10.06 -23.51 -11.98
C ARG A 214 -10.94 -23.88 -10.77
N GLU A 215 -10.47 -23.59 -9.56
CA GLU A 215 -11.23 -23.82 -8.33
C GLU A 215 -12.51 -22.96 -8.29
N MET A 216 -12.38 -21.68 -8.67
CA MET A 216 -13.52 -20.75 -8.73
C MET A 216 -14.55 -21.14 -9.79
N ASP A 217 -14.08 -21.57 -10.96
CA ASP A 217 -14.96 -22.04 -12.05
C ASP A 217 -15.80 -23.25 -11.60
N LYS A 218 -15.17 -24.22 -10.90
CA LYS A 218 -15.90 -25.32 -10.29
C LYS A 218 -16.97 -24.83 -9.30
N HIS A 219 -16.63 -23.90 -8.42
CA HIS A 219 -17.57 -23.38 -7.44
C HIS A 219 -18.78 -22.69 -8.11
N ILE A 220 -18.55 -21.85 -9.12
CA ILE A 220 -19.62 -21.14 -9.84
C ILE A 220 -20.56 -22.13 -10.55
N ARG A 221 -20.05 -23.21 -11.13
CA ARG A 221 -20.86 -24.24 -11.81
C ARG A 221 -21.74 -25.04 -10.85
N CYS A 222 -21.43 -25.06 -9.56
CA CYS A 222 -22.21 -25.76 -8.53
C CYS A 222 -23.25 -24.87 -7.83
N CYS A 223 -23.30 -23.58 -8.13
CA CYS A 223 -24.25 -22.60 -7.55
C CYS A 223 -25.45 -22.37 -8.44
#